data_ffc1b3959d4597aaab3570caa2de629e
#
_entry.id   ffc1b3959d4597aaab3570caa2de629e
#
_cell.length_a   1.000
_cell.length_b   1.000
_cell.length_c   1.000
_cell.angle_alpha   90.00
_cell.angle_beta   90.00
_cell.angle_gamma   90.00
#
_symmetry.space_group_name_H-M   'P 1'
#
loop_
_entity.id
_entity.type
_entity.pdbx_description
1 polymer ?
#
loop_
_entity_poly.entity_id
_entity_poly.type
_entity_poly.pdbx_seq_one_letter_code
_entity_poly.pdbx_strand_id
1 'polypeptide(L)'
;MPPKPKFTREKITEAALNIIRTRGAESLTARELGKALGSSPCPIFTLFADMDEVKASAMRAARALYGEYIAKGLEAAPAFKGAGMQYIKFAMCEPKLFHLLFMSARDGTPVNILPEIDENYPGILHSACACYALSRDGAEKLYRHMWIYAHGIATLCATGTCTFTETEAGNMLTEMCSALIKKIKEGV
;
A
#
# COMPACT_ATOMS: atom_id res chain seq x y z
N MET A 1 -5.71 2.62 43.08
CA MET A 1 -5.82 2.88 41.62
C MET A 1 -4.83 1.99 40.88
N PRO A 2 -5.23 1.24 39.86
CA PRO A 2 -4.26 0.53 39.05
C PRO A 2 -3.29 1.54 38.40
N PRO A 3 -2.00 1.21 38.30
CA PRO A 3 -1.02 2.11 37.69
C PRO A 3 -1.42 2.40 36.24
N LYS A 4 -1.32 3.67 35.82
CA LYS A 4 -1.60 4.08 34.43
C LYS A 4 -0.64 3.30 33.50
N PRO A 5 -1.14 2.82 32.35
CA PRO A 5 -0.27 2.17 31.36
C PRO A 5 0.89 3.09 30.98
N LYS A 6 2.10 2.55 30.91
CA LYS A 6 3.31 3.32 30.57
C LYS A 6 3.26 3.88 29.16
N PHE A 7 2.52 3.21 28.25
CA PHE A 7 2.35 3.57 26.84
C PHE A 7 0.88 3.53 26.46
N THR A 8 0.56 4.09 25.28
CA THR A 8 -0.74 3.91 24.61
C THR A 8 -0.61 2.90 23.48
N ARG A 9 -1.73 2.34 23.01
CA ARG A 9 -1.73 1.43 21.85
C ARG A 9 -1.17 2.10 20.60
N GLU A 10 -1.50 3.37 20.38
CA GLU A 10 -1.04 4.18 19.27
C GLU A 10 0.48 4.30 19.27
N LYS A 11 1.08 4.61 20.43
CA LYS A 11 2.55 4.74 20.55
C LYS A 11 3.28 3.42 20.29
N ILE A 12 2.71 2.30 20.75
CA ILE A 12 3.26 0.98 20.48
C ILE A 12 3.13 0.64 18.99
N THR A 13 1.97 0.94 18.38
CA THR A 13 1.73 0.72 16.94
C THR A 13 2.67 1.55 16.07
N GLU A 14 2.88 2.82 16.41
CA GLU A 14 3.81 3.72 15.72
C GLU A 14 5.24 3.20 15.80
N ALA A 15 5.69 2.78 16.97
CA ALA A 15 7.02 2.19 17.14
C ALA A 15 7.17 0.89 16.34
N ALA A 16 6.16 0.04 16.32
CA ALA A 16 6.13 -1.19 15.55
C ALA A 16 6.19 -0.90 14.04
N LEU A 17 5.38 0.04 13.55
CA LEU A 17 5.38 0.50 12.16
C LEU A 17 6.77 1.03 11.76
N ASN A 18 7.39 1.83 12.61
CA ASN A 18 8.72 2.40 12.34
C ASN A 18 9.81 1.32 12.28
N ILE A 19 9.73 0.28 13.10
CA ILE A 19 10.63 -0.88 13.01
C ILE A 19 10.47 -1.57 11.65
N ILE A 20 9.25 -1.83 11.21
CA ILE A 20 8.97 -2.45 9.90
C ILE A 20 9.47 -1.54 8.77
N ARG A 21 9.14 -0.27 8.81
CA ARG A 21 9.51 0.75 7.83
C ARG A 21 11.03 0.83 7.60
N THR A 22 11.80 0.70 8.68
CA THR A 22 13.27 0.85 8.63
C THR A 22 14.01 -0.46 8.41
N ARG A 23 13.51 -1.58 8.96
CA ARG A 23 14.24 -2.85 9.04
C ARG A 23 13.51 -4.07 8.45
N GLY A 24 12.22 -3.94 8.10
CA GLY A 24 11.39 -5.05 7.58
C GLY A 24 10.57 -5.74 8.67
N ALA A 25 9.57 -6.51 8.23
CA ALA A 25 8.59 -7.14 9.11
C ALA A 25 9.22 -8.17 10.08
N GLU A 26 10.23 -8.91 9.63
CA GLU A 26 10.97 -9.92 10.40
C GLU A 26 11.72 -9.32 11.59
N SER A 27 12.04 -8.02 11.53
CA SER A 27 12.69 -7.30 12.63
C SER A 27 11.74 -6.93 13.76
N LEU A 28 10.43 -7.07 13.58
CA LEU A 28 9.44 -6.75 14.60
C LEU A 28 9.31 -7.90 15.61
N THR A 29 10.11 -7.81 16.66
CA THR A 29 10.06 -8.73 17.82
C THR A 29 9.72 -7.96 19.10
N ALA A 30 9.22 -8.65 20.12
CA ALA A 30 8.91 -8.04 21.41
C ALA A 30 10.14 -7.32 22.02
N ARG A 31 11.33 -7.91 21.86
CA ARG A 31 12.60 -7.36 22.36
C ARG A 31 12.96 -6.04 21.64
N GLU A 32 12.90 -6.03 20.31
CA GLU A 32 13.22 -4.84 19.51
C GLU A 32 12.19 -3.73 19.73
N LEU A 33 10.91 -4.09 19.87
CA LEU A 33 9.86 -3.13 20.17
C LEU A 33 10.01 -2.55 21.58
N GLY A 34 10.31 -3.37 22.58
CA GLY A 34 10.64 -2.90 23.93
C GLY A 34 11.82 -1.94 23.92
N LYS A 35 12.89 -2.27 23.19
CA LYS A 35 14.08 -1.42 23.03
C LYS A 35 13.72 -0.07 22.35
N ALA A 36 12.92 -0.10 21.31
CA ALA A 36 12.47 1.12 20.62
C ALA A 36 11.63 2.03 21.53
N LEU A 37 10.87 1.43 22.46
CA LEU A 37 10.08 2.15 23.46
C LEU A 37 10.86 2.57 24.70
N GLY A 38 12.16 2.24 24.79
CA GLY A 38 12.97 2.49 25.99
C GLY A 38 12.49 1.72 27.22
N SER A 39 12.02 0.47 27.03
CA SER A 39 11.41 -0.37 28.07
C SER A 39 11.70 -1.85 27.86
N SER A 40 11.36 -2.66 28.88
CA SER A 40 11.19 -4.09 28.68
C SER A 40 9.94 -4.40 27.84
N PRO A 41 9.78 -5.63 27.30
CA PRO A 41 8.58 -6.03 26.57
C PRO A 41 7.29 -6.08 27.39
N CYS A 42 7.37 -6.26 28.72
CA CYS A 42 6.20 -6.47 29.55
C CYS A 42 5.09 -5.43 29.42
N PRO A 43 5.35 -4.11 29.36
CA PRO A 43 4.32 -3.09 29.18
C PRO A 43 3.55 -3.20 27.85
N ILE A 44 4.12 -3.82 26.82
CA ILE A 44 3.44 -4.03 25.52
C ILE A 44 2.24 -4.95 25.74
N PHE A 45 2.46 -6.04 26.44
CA PHE A 45 1.46 -7.09 26.68
C PHE A 45 0.41 -6.74 27.76
N THR A 46 0.47 -5.53 28.32
CA THR A 46 -0.66 -4.96 29.09
C THR A 46 -1.75 -4.38 28.18
N LEU A 47 -1.42 -4.11 26.92
CA LEU A 47 -2.30 -3.47 25.93
C LEU A 47 -2.57 -4.34 24.70
N PHE A 48 -1.70 -5.30 24.42
CA PHE A 48 -1.80 -6.25 23.30
C PHE A 48 -1.72 -7.67 23.88
N ALA A 49 -2.54 -8.57 23.35
CA ALA A 49 -2.56 -9.96 23.82
C ALA A 49 -1.25 -10.69 23.49
N ASP A 50 -0.73 -10.44 22.29
CA ASP A 50 0.48 -11.08 21.76
C ASP A 50 1.15 -10.23 20.68
N MET A 51 2.21 -10.75 20.08
CA MET A 51 2.90 -10.09 18.96
C MET A 51 2.11 -10.10 17.65
N ASP A 52 1.19 -11.01 17.46
CA ASP A 52 0.38 -11.08 16.25
C ASP A 52 -0.66 -9.96 16.25
N GLU A 53 -1.22 -9.61 17.40
CA GLU A 53 -2.05 -8.42 17.57
C GLU A 53 -1.25 -7.12 17.30
N VAL A 54 0.00 -7.05 17.76
CA VAL A 54 0.90 -5.92 17.45
C VAL A 54 1.16 -5.82 15.96
N LYS A 55 1.51 -6.94 15.29
CA LYS A 55 1.73 -7.00 13.83
C LYS A 55 0.48 -6.59 13.07
N ALA A 56 -0.70 -7.09 13.47
CA ALA A 56 -1.97 -6.69 12.85
C ALA A 56 -2.24 -5.19 13.01
N SER A 57 -1.90 -4.59 14.14
CA SER A 57 -2.02 -3.15 14.36
C SER A 57 -1.07 -2.34 13.47
N ALA A 58 0.18 -2.77 13.35
CA ALA A 58 1.17 -2.16 12.45
C ALA A 58 0.77 -2.30 10.96
N MET A 59 0.20 -3.46 10.58
CA MET A 59 -0.35 -3.68 9.23
C MET A 59 -1.48 -2.70 8.91
N ARG A 60 -2.42 -2.48 9.85
CA ARG A 60 -3.49 -1.48 9.68
C ARG A 60 -2.92 -0.07 9.52
N ALA A 61 -1.91 0.29 10.32
CA ALA A 61 -1.25 1.58 10.21
C ALA A 61 -0.51 1.75 8.86
N ALA A 62 0.14 0.69 8.36
CA ALA A 62 0.77 0.69 7.03
C ALA A 62 -0.27 0.88 5.91
N ARG A 63 -1.45 0.23 6.00
CA ARG A 63 -2.56 0.42 5.06
C ARG A 63 -3.13 1.83 5.11
N ALA A 64 -3.29 2.41 6.29
CA ALA A 64 -3.74 3.79 6.44
C ALA A 64 -2.78 4.76 5.76
N LEU A 65 -1.46 4.60 5.98
CA LEU A 65 -0.45 5.41 5.29
C LEU A 65 -0.52 5.24 3.76
N TYR A 66 -0.66 4.01 3.26
CA TYR A 66 -0.88 3.78 1.83
C TYR A 66 -2.15 4.48 1.33
N GLY A 67 -3.24 4.43 2.09
CA GLY A 67 -4.49 5.13 1.78
C GLY A 67 -4.30 6.63 1.62
N GLU A 68 -3.44 7.27 2.41
CA GLU A 68 -3.10 8.70 2.28
C GLU A 68 -2.40 9.00 0.94
N TYR A 69 -1.50 8.11 0.49
CA TYR A 69 -0.89 8.24 -0.84
C TYR A 69 -1.96 8.17 -1.94
N ILE A 70 -2.85 7.18 -1.89
CA ILE A 70 -3.89 7.03 -2.91
C ILE A 70 -4.87 8.21 -2.87
N ALA A 71 -5.31 8.66 -1.72
CA ALA A 71 -6.18 9.83 -1.58
C ALA A 71 -5.57 11.06 -2.25
N LYS A 72 -4.28 11.33 -1.99
CA LYS A 72 -3.54 12.40 -2.66
C LYS A 72 -3.48 12.21 -4.18
N GLY A 73 -3.35 10.97 -4.66
CA GLY A 73 -3.35 10.66 -6.09
C GLY A 73 -4.71 10.94 -6.73
N LEU A 74 -5.79 10.67 -6.04
CA LEU A 74 -7.15 10.91 -6.52
C LEU A 74 -7.52 12.41 -6.61
N GLU A 75 -6.77 13.28 -5.96
CA GLU A 75 -6.89 14.75 -6.10
C GLU A 75 -6.22 15.28 -7.38
N ALA A 76 -5.38 14.49 -8.04
CA ALA A 76 -4.68 14.89 -9.26
C ALA A 76 -5.60 14.84 -10.50
N ALA A 77 -5.15 15.47 -11.57
CA ALA A 77 -5.82 15.41 -12.88
C ALA A 77 -4.89 14.78 -13.95
N PRO A 78 -5.23 13.62 -14.54
CA PRO A 78 -6.41 12.78 -14.24
C PRO A 78 -6.23 11.94 -12.95
N ALA A 79 -7.28 11.83 -12.16
CA ALA A 79 -7.27 11.16 -10.85
C ALA A 79 -6.81 9.69 -10.92
N PHE A 80 -7.26 8.94 -11.94
CA PHE A 80 -6.84 7.55 -12.14
C PHE A 80 -5.33 7.41 -12.36
N LYS A 81 -4.73 8.29 -13.16
CA LYS A 81 -3.27 8.34 -13.34
C LYS A 81 -2.57 8.73 -12.04
N GLY A 82 -3.13 9.71 -11.33
CA GLY A 82 -2.61 10.16 -10.04
C GLY A 82 -2.52 9.05 -9.01
N ALA A 83 -3.57 8.21 -8.90
CA ALA A 83 -3.55 7.03 -8.03
C ALA A 83 -2.42 6.06 -8.40
N GLY A 84 -2.23 5.75 -9.69
CA GLY A 84 -1.13 4.90 -10.17
C GLY A 84 0.25 5.48 -9.86
N MET A 85 0.43 6.80 -10.04
CA MET A 85 1.67 7.49 -9.68
C MET A 85 1.97 7.41 -8.18
N GLN A 86 0.97 7.60 -7.34
CA GLN A 86 1.13 7.53 -5.88
C GLN A 86 1.37 6.09 -5.40
N TYR A 87 0.81 5.09 -6.08
CA TYR A 87 1.14 3.68 -5.85
C TYR A 87 2.64 3.41 -6.06
N ILE A 88 3.19 3.86 -7.19
CA ILE A 88 4.63 3.74 -7.48
C ILE A 88 5.46 4.55 -6.48
N LYS A 89 5.04 5.76 -6.15
CA LYS A 89 5.72 6.62 -5.18
C LYS A 89 5.75 5.99 -3.79
N PHE A 90 4.67 5.36 -3.35
CA PHE A 90 4.65 4.60 -2.10
C PHE A 90 5.72 3.50 -2.09
N ALA A 91 5.85 2.73 -3.17
CA ALA A 91 6.87 1.70 -3.30
C ALA A 91 8.31 2.26 -3.24
N MET A 92 8.52 3.44 -3.83
CA MET A 92 9.84 4.13 -3.81
C MET A 92 10.18 4.70 -2.45
N CYS A 93 9.21 5.33 -1.78
CA CYS A 93 9.44 6.00 -0.49
C CYS A 93 9.38 5.02 0.69
N GLU A 94 8.59 3.98 0.60
CA GLU A 94 8.27 3.03 1.66
C GLU A 94 8.48 1.57 1.22
N PRO A 95 9.67 1.20 0.68
CA PRO A 95 9.85 -0.11 0.03
C PRO A 95 9.56 -1.30 0.95
N LYS A 96 9.84 -1.19 2.24
CA LYS A 96 9.58 -2.28 3.21
C LYS A 96 8.11 -2.39 3.60
N LEU A 97 7.38 -1.28 3.62
CA LEU A 97 5.93 -1.29 3.80
C LEU A 97 5.24 -1.78 2.53
N PHE A 98 5.74 -1.41 1.35
CA PHE A 98 5.26 -1.95 0.08
C PHE A 98 5.43 -3.48 0.03
N HIS A 99 6.60 -3.99 0.42
CA HIS A 99 6.83 -5.43 0.53
C HIS A 99 5.84 -6.09 1.50
N LEU A 100 5.65 -5.51 2.68
CA LEU A 100 4.70 -6.01 3.68
C LEU A 100 3.27 -6.11 3.13
N LEU A 101 2.79 -5.08 2.41
CA LEU A 101 1.39 -5.00 1.99
C LEU A 101 1.10 -5.79 0.71
N PHE A 102 2.05 -5.85 -0.23
CA PHE A 102 1.79 -6.28 -1.60
C PHE A 102 2.69 -7.42 -2.11
N MET A 103 3.79 -7.74 -1.42
CA MET A 103 4.74 -8.75 -1.86
C MET A 103 4.85 -9.94 -0.90
N SER A 104 4.29 -9.85 0.29
CA SER A 104 4.27 -10.96 1.25
C SER A 104 3.22 -11.99 0.83
N ALA A 105 3.57 -13.28 0.99
CA ALA A 105 2.62 -14.36 0.81
C ALA A 105 1.42 -14.17 1.76
N ARG A 106 0.23 -14.37 1.25
CA ARG A 106 -1.00 -14.40 2.06
C ARG A 106 -1.27 -15.84 2.46
N ASP A 107 -1.63 -16.04 3.71
CA ASP A 107 -2.13 -17.34 4.15
C ASP A 107 -3.52 -17.54 3.55
N GLY A 108 -3.68 -18.58 2.73
CA GLY A 108 -4.99 -18.96 2.20
C GLY A 108 -5.08 -19.10 0.69
N THR A 109 -6.31 -19.10 0.19
CA THR A 109 -6.62 -19.25 -1.24
C THR A 109 -6.13 -18.03 -2.04
N PRO A 110 -5.58 -18.24 -3.25
CA PRO A 110 -5.24 -17.12 -4.13
C PRO A 110 -6.45 -16.21 -4.35
N VAL A 111 -6.29 -14.92 -4.08
CA VAL A 111 -7.36 -13.93 -4.25
C VAL A 111 -7.42 -13.38 -5.68
N ASN A 112 -8.60 -12.95 -6.11
CA ASN A 112 -8.73 -12.20 -7.35
C ASN A 112 -8.00 -10.84 -7.20
N ILE A 113 -7.33 -10.39 -8.27
CA ILE A 113 -6.60 -9.10 -8.30
C ILE A 113 -7.49 -7.89 -7.97
N LEU A 114 -8.80 -8.02 -8.10
CA LEU A 114 -9.76 -6.95 -7.84
C LEU A 114 -10.38 -7.13 -6.45
N PRO A 115 -11.04 -6.25 -5.95
CA PRO A 115 -11.20 -5.44 -4.73
C PRO A 115 -10.53 -6.00 -3.46
N GLU A 116 -10.08 -7.23 -3.46
CA GLU A 116 -9.57 -7.92 -2.25
C GLU A 116 -8.13 -7.53 -1.91
N ILE A 117 -7.39 -6.97 -2.87
CA ILE A 117 -6.00 -6.56 -2.69
C ILE A 117 -5.89 -5.11 -2.22
N ASP A 118 -6.77 -4.23 -2.69
CA ASP A 118 -6.69 -2.81 -2.44
C ASP A 118 -8.01 -2.24 -1.93
N GLU A 119 -8.02 -1.80 -0.67
CA GLU A 119 -9.18 -1.16 -0.04
C GLU A 119 -9.61 0.13 -0.76
N ASN A 120 -8.71 0.76 -1.52
CA ASN A 120 -8.98 1.97 -2.29
C ASN A 120 -9.60 1.68 -3.67
N TYR A 121 -9.75 0.40 -4.04
CA TYR A 121 -10.31 -0.02 -5.33
C TYR A 121 -11.59 0.71 -5.74
N PRO A 122 -12.61 0.88 -4.88
CA PRO A 122 -13.85 1.55 -5.29
C PRO A 122 -13.62 2.99 -5.75
N GLY A 123 -12.78 3.75 -5.05
CA GLY A 123 -12.43 5.14 -5.40
C GLY A 123 -11.64 5.23 -6.70
N ILE A 124 -10.65 4.34 -6.87
CA ILE A 124 -9.82 4.27 -8.08
C ILE A 124 -10.67 3.87 -9.29
N LEU A 125 -11.56 2.87 -9.14
CA LEU A 125 -12.47 2.45 -10.20
C LEU A 125 -13.42 3.56 -10.61
N HIS A 126 -14.02 4.26 -9.64
CA HIS A 126 -14.87 5.42 -9.90
C HIS A 126 -14.12 6.50 -10.70
N SER A 127 -12.87 6.77 -10.35
CA SER A 127 -12.04 7.74 -11.08
C SER A 127 -11.76 7.30 -12.52
N ALA A 128 -11.57 6.00 -12.79
CA ALA A 128 -11.40 5.49 -14.15
C ALA A 128 -12.67 5.69 -15.00
N CYS A 129 -13.85 5.39 -14.44
CA CYS A 129 -15.13 5.65 -15.11
C CYS A 129 -15.27 7.14 -15.46
N ALA A 130 -15.06 8.02 -14.50
CA ALA A 130 -15.24 9.47 -14.65
C ALA A 130 -14.21 10.09 -15.60
N CYS A 131 -12.91 9.78 -15.45
CA CYS A 131 -11.84 10.38 -16.26
C CYS A 131 -11.92 10.00 -17.73
N TYR A 132 -12.38 8.78 -18.05
CA TYR A 132 -12.28 8.25 -19.40
C TYR A 132 -13.62 7.92 -20.06
N ALA A 133 -14.74 8.23 -19.39
CA ALA A 133 -16.10 7.91 -19.85
C ALA A 133 -16.25 6.42 -20.20
N LEU A 134 -15.78 5.54 -19.32
CA LEU A 134 -15.87 4.10 -19.47
C LEU A 134 -17.07 3.53 -18.70
N SER A 135 -17.65 2.45 -19.24
CA SER A 135 -18.57 1.60 -18.46
C SER A 135 -17.81 0.98 -17.28
N ARG A 136 -18.54 0.46 -16.29
CA ARG A 136 -17.95 -0.25 -15.16
C ARG A 136 -17.03 -1.40 -15.62
N ASP A 137 -17.50 -2.24 -16.53
CA ASP A 137 -16.71 -3.38 -17.05
C ASP A 137 -15.43 -2.91 -17.78
N GLY A 138 -15.54 -1.83 -18.57
CA GLY A 138 -14.38 -1.22 -19.23
C GLY A 138 -13.38 -0.64 -18.22
N ALA A 139 -13.86 0.00 -17.18
CA ALA A 139 -13.02 0.53 -16.11
C ALA A 139 -12.37 -0.58 -15.27
N GLU A 140 -13.06 -1.68 -14.99
CA GLU A 140 -12.50 -2.85 -14.32
C GLU A 140 -11.42 -3.53 -15.17
N LYS A 141 -11.64 -3.65 -16.48
CA LYS A 141 -10.63 -4.15 -17.44
C LYS A 141 -9.40 -3.24 -17.44
N LEU A 142 -9.61 -1.91 -17.51
CA LEU A 142 -8.52 -0.93 -17.47
C LEU A 142 -7.74 -1.01 -16.15
N TYR A 143 -8.47 -1.00 -15.01
CA TYR A 143 -7.85 -1.09 -13.67
C TYR A 143 -6.97 -2.33 -13.55
N ARG A 144 -7.47 -3.51 -13.95
CA ARG A 144 -6.73 -4.78 -13.84
C ARG A 144 -5.39 -4.72 -14.57
N HIS A 145 -5.40 -4.27 -15.82
CA HIS A 145 -4.17 -4.17 -16.61
C HIS A 145 -3.23 -3.11 -16.08
N MET A 146 -3.76 -1.94 -15.71
CA MET A 146 -2.95 -0.83 -15.21
C MET A 146 -2.38 -1.14 -13.82
N TRP A 147 -3.13 -1.86 -12.97
CA TRP A 147 -2.63 -2.29 -11.67
C TRP A 147 -1.43 -3.23 -11.83
N ILE A 148 -1.53 -4.26 -12.70
CA ILE A 148 -0.41 -5.18 -12.97
C ILE A 148 0.81 -4.41 -13.49
N TYR A 149 0.59 -3.47 -14.40
CA TYR A 149 1.67 -2.67 -14.99
C TYR A 149 2.33 -1.76 -13.94
N ALA A 150 1.54 -1.02 -13.17
CA ALA A 150 2.04 -0.17 -12.09
C ALA A 150 2.74 -0.99 -10.99
N HIS A 151 2.22 -2.19 -10.66
CA HIS A 151 2.84 -3.11 -9.71
C HIS A 151 4.20 -3.60 -10.19
N GLY A 152 4.36 -3.88 -11.49
CA GLY A 152 5.65 -4.23 -12.08
C GLY A 152 6.69 -3.10 -11.88
N ILE A 153 6.34 -1.86 -12.22
CA ILE A 153 7.21 -0.68 -12.00
C ILE A 153 7.52 -0.52 -10.50
N ALA A 154 6.50 -0.56 -9.66
CA ALA A 154 6.63 -0.40 -8.21
C ALA A 154 7.55 -1.48 -7.59
N THR A 155 7.41 -2.73 -8.02
CA THR A 155 8.26 -3.86 -7.57
C THR A 155 9.71 -3.66 -7.97
N LEU A 156 9.98 -3.26 -9.21
CA LEU A 156 11.33 -2.96 -9.68
C LEU A 156 11.99 -1.85 -8.86
N CYS A 157 11.23 -0.81 -8.50
CA CYS A 157 11.70 0.27 -7.63
C CYS A 157 11.93 -0.22 -6.19
N ALA A 158 10.96 -0.90 -5.59
CA ALA A 158 11.02 -1.34 -4.19
C ALA A 158 12.15 -2.34 -3.93
N THR A 159 12.50 -3.17 -4.93
CA THR A 159 13.59 -4.13 -4.86
C THR A 159 14.96 -3.51 -5.20
N GLY A 160 15.00 -2.26 -5.65
CA GLY A 160 16.23 -1.62 -6.12
C GLY A 160 16.77 -2.19 -7.43
N THR A 161 15.99 -2.98 -8.15
CA THR A 161 16.38 -3.57 -9.44
C THR A 161 16.47 -2.51 -10.54
N CYS A 162 15.54 -1.55 -10.53
CA CYS A 162 15.51 -0.38 -11.43
C CYS A 162 15.14 0.88 -10.66
N THR A 163 15.55 2.01 -11.20
CA THR A 163 15.12 3.33 -10.75
C THR A 163 14.46 4.06 -11.91
N PHE A 164 13.29 4.65 -11.65
CA PHE A 164 12.59 5.49 -12.60
C PHE A 164 12.37 6.88 -11.98
N THR A 165 12.52 7.91 -12.77
CA THR A 165 12.07 9.26 -12.39
C THR A 165 10.54 9.30 -12.39
N GLU A 166 9.96 10.27 -11.66
CA GLU A 166 8.50 10.49 -11.70
C GLU A 166 8.01 10.75 -13.14
N THR A 167 8.81 11.42 -13.96
CA THR A 167 8.48 11.69 -15.36
C THR A 167 8.45 10.42 -16.21
N GLU A 168 9.47 9.56 -16.09
CA GLU A 168 9.51 8.28 -16.83
C GLU A 168 8.33 7.39 -16.45
N ALA A 169 8.11 7.16 -15.15
CA ALA A 169 6.97 6.37 -14.67
C ALA A 169 5.64 6.96 -15.14
N GLY A 170 5.50 8.29 -15.12
CA GLY A 170 4.31 8.99 -15.60
C GLY A 170 4.06 8.85 -17.10
N ASN A 171 5.10 8.88 -17.92
CA ASN A 171 5.00 8.64 -19.36
C ASN A 171 4.62 7.20 -19.65
N MET A 172 5.28 6.23 -19.02
CA MET A 172 4.97 4.81 -19.16
C MET A 172 3.52 4.49 -18.80
N LEU A 173 3.00 5.04 -17.68
CA LEU A 173 1.58 4.89 -17.31
C LEU A 173 0.66 5.53 -18.36
N THR A 174 1.01 6.70 -18.89
CA THR A 174 0.18 7.41 -19.87
C THR A 174 0.08 6.64 -21.19
N GLU A 175 1.20 6.15 -21.70
CA GLU A 175 1.27 5.38 -22.95
C GLU A 175 0.43 4.10 -22.85
N MET A 176 0.66 3.32 -21.80
CA MET A 176 -0.08 2.07 -21.57
C MET A 176 -1.57 2.33 -21.37
N CYS A 177 -1.93 3.32 -20.54
CA CYS A 177 -3.32 3.68 -20.28
C CYS A 177 -4.04 4.12 -21.57
N SER A 178 -3.42 4.97 -22.39
CA SER A 178 -3.98 5.44 -23.64
C SER A 178 -4.23 4.31 -24.64
N ALA A 179 -3.28 3.39 -24.79
CA ALA A 179 -3.41 2.22 -25.65
C ALA A 179 -4.58 1.31 -25.18
N LEU A 180 -4.68 1.06 -23.88
CA LEU A 180 -5.75 0.24 -23.32
C LEU A 180 -7.13 0.89 -23.46
N ILE A 181 -7.25 2.20 -23.21
CA ILE A 181 -8.50 2.93 -23.36
C ILE A 181 -8.99 2.84 -24.80
N LYS A 182 -8.09 3.06 -25.79
CA LYS A 182 -8.41 2.93 -27.19
C LYS A 182 -8.98 1.55 -27.50
N LYS A 183 -8.26 0.50 -27.10
CA LYS A 183 -8.69 -0.90 -27.30
C LYS A 183 -10.03 -1.22 -26.63
N ILE A 184 -10.26 -0.75 -25.41
CA ILE A 184 -11.51 -0.96 -24.68
C ILE A 184 -12.69 -0.28 -25.39
N LYS A 185 -12.49 0.95 -25.92
CA LYS A 185 -13.55 1.69 -26.64
C LYS A 185 -13.85 1.12 -28.02
N GLU A 186 -12.89 0.50 -28.67
CA GLU A 186 -13.05 -0.18 -29.96
C GLU A 186 -13.74 -1.56 -29.83
N GLY A 187 -13.94 -2.06 -28.61
CA GLY A 187 -14.63 -3.34 -28.35
C GLY A 187 -13.80 -4.59 -28.65
N VAL A 188 -12.46 -4.43 -28.73
CA VAL A 188 -11.52 -5.51 -29.07
C VAL A 188 -10.77 -6.02 -27.83
#